data_2820c3650a4da19f58c77879aa26216b
#
_entry.id   2820c3650a4da19f58c77879aa26216b
#
_cell.length_a   1.000
_cell.length_b   1.000
_cell.length_c   1.000
_cell.angle_alpha   90.00
_cell.angle_beta   90.00
_cell.angle_gamma   90.00
#
_symmetry.space_group_name_H-M   'P 1'
#
loop_
_entity.id
_entity.type
_entity.pdbx_description
1 polymer ?
#
loop_
_entity_poly.entity_id
_entity_poly.type
_entity_poly.pdbx_seq_one_letter_code
_entity_poly.pdbx_strand_id
1 'polypeptide(L)'
;MEQETLGKSYFLWLITYFLRFTSQMELKIKYLKDVFNVDILCYLTFEAFRKTEEFEAKSLQTSANLKKRLRRLRLNVSAIREYLLALDKYSRSSYKTTEHGPLCRDYKYEENISQIQSYLQVMHNLRQLFLLQLRLFNSSTQSRQYLCDVITANHVLLLLLERAESHSPSSSFDVCQYLKHFCTKTILSRYGTALEDFMTNGHFVNDCIFTMLHHIGCDLGRPDLLCDEVFLRSFSKMLMGGFHVRYFKMLI
;
A
#
# COMPACT_ATOMS: atom_id res chain seq x y z
N MET A 1 -14.80 -19.50 19.40
CA MET A 1 -14.96 -18.20 18.70
C MET A 1 -14.02 -17.11 19.21
N GLU A 2 -13.92 -16.80 20.52
CA GLU A 2 -12.99 -15.77 21.02
C GLU A 2 -11.51 -16.16 20.90
N GLN A 3 -11.14 -17.38 21.25
CA GLN A 3 -9.76 -17.89 21.13
C GLN A 3 -9.26 -17.89 19.67
N GLU A 4 -10.09 -18.32 18.73
CA GLU A 4 -9.74 -18.29 17.28
C GLU A 4 -9.53 -16.87 16.78
N THR A 5 -10.34 -15.93 17.27
CA THR A 5 -10.19 -14.51 16.90
C THR A 5 -8.94 -13.86 17.49
N LEU A 6 -8.50 -14.32 18.67
CA LEU A 6 -7.28 -13.88 19.32
C LEU A 6 -6.05 -14.41 18.58
N GLY A 7 -6.04 -15.71 18.24
CA GLY A 7 -4.98 -16.35 17.45
C GLY A 7 -4.73 -15.66 16.11
N LYS A 8 -5.78 -15.32 15.37
CA LYS A 8 -5.66 -14.58 14.10
C LYS A 8 -5.05 -13.18 14.29
N SER A 9 -5.36 -12.49 15.38
CA SER A 9 -4.77 -11.17 15.66
C SER A 9 -3.28 -11.26 16.01
N TYR A 10 -2.87 -12.28 16.74
CA TYR A 10 -1.45 -12.55 17.02
C TYR A 10 -0.68 -12.93 15.74
N PHE A 11 -1.28 -13.72 14.88
CA PHE A 11 -0.68 -14.09 13.60
C PHE A 11 -0.41 -12.86 12.72
N LEU A 12 -1.38 -11.96 12.57
CA LEU A 12 -1.21 -10.72 11.81
C LEU A 12 -0.14 -9.82 12.42
N TRP A 13 -0.12 -9.70 13.74
CA TRP A 13 0.92 -8.95 14.45
C TRP A 13 2.29 -9.58 14.25
N LEU A 14 2.39 -10.90 14.34
CA LEU A 14 3.64 -11.63 14.14
C LEU A 14 4.19 -11.43 12.72
N ILE A 15 3.35 -11.54 11.68
CA ILE A 15 3.74 -11.28 10.30
C ILE A 15 4.26 -9.84 10.16
N THR A 16 3.52 -8.85 10.67
CA THR A 16 3.90 -7.44 10.63
C THR A 16 5.26 -7.21 11.27
N TYR A 17 5.46 -7.74 12.48
CA TYR A 17 6.71 -7.61 13.22
C TYR A 17 7.87 -8.32 12.51
N PHE A 18 7.66 -9.58 12.10
CA PHE A 18 8.70 -10.41 11.49
C PHE A 18 9.19 -9.83 10.15
N LEU A 19 8.27 -9.46 9.25
CA LEU A 19 8.65 -8.88 7.96
C LEU A 19 9.37 -7.54 8.11
N ARG A 20 8.93 -6.71 9.05
CA ARG A 20 9.62 -5.45 9.36
C ARG A 20 11.02 -5.70 9.93
N PHE A 21 11.14 -6.62 10.89
CA PHE A 21 12.41 -7.00 11.48
C PHE A 21 13.39 -7.55 10.45
N THR A 22 12.95 -8.51 9.62
CA THR A 22 13.80 -9.14 8.59
C THR A 22 14.26 -8.13 7.54
N SER A 23 13.39 -7.20 7.17
CA SER A 23 13.72 -6.11 6.26
C SER A 23 14.75 -5.14 6.85
N GLN A 24 14.65 -4.81 8.15
CA GLN A 24 15.60 -3.94 8.82
C GLN A 24 16.97 -4.61 9.01
N MET A 25 16.98 -5.90 9.37
CA MET A 25 18.18 -6.69 9.58
C MET A 25 18.83 -7.21 8.30
N GLU A 26 18.21 -6.94 7.13
CA GLU A 26 18.68 -7.40 5.81
C GLU A 26 18.93 -8.91 5.74
N LEU A 27 18.07 -9.69 6.40
CA LEU A 27 18.20 -11.14 6.43
C LEU A 27 18.09 -11.72 5.02
N LYS A 28 18.86 -12.79 4.78
CA LYS A 28 18.79 -13.48 3.47
C LYS A 28 17.40 -14.07 3.25
N ILE A 29 16.90 -13.96 2.04
CA ILE A 29 15.54 -14.37 1.66
C ILE A 29 15.24 -15.85 1.97
N LYS A 30 16.25 -16.70 1.99
CA LYS A 30 16.11 -18.13 2.35
C LYS A 30 15.48 -18.37 3.72
N TYR A 31 15.60 -17.40 4.65
CA TYR A 31 15.00 -17.51 5.98
C TYR A 31 13.54 -17.01 6.02
N LEU A 32 13.05 -16.44 4.92
CA LEU A 32 11.71 -15.89 4.80
C LEU A 32 10.75 -16.75 3.97
N LYS A 33 11.23 -17.83 3.35
CA LYS A 33 10.48 -18.63 2.38
C LYS A 33 9.09 -19.06 2.86
N ASP A 34 8.94 -19.37 4.15
CA ASP A 34 7.70 -19.88 4.72
C ASP A 34 6.67 -18.76 5.02
N VAL A 35 7.13 -17.53 5.14
CA VAL A 35 6.29 -16.33 5.35
C VAL A 35 6.13 -15.54 4.05
N PHE A 36 7.14 -15.61 3.19
CA PHE A 36 7.22 -14.82 1.96
C PHE A 36 6.79 -15.66 0.75
N ASN A 37 5.49 -15.96 0.69
CA ASN A 37 4.87 -16.75 -0.36
C ASN A 37 3.48 -16.19 -0.74
N VAL A 38 2.96 -16.66 -1.88
CA VAL A 38 1.68 -16.20 -2.43
C VAL A 38 0.51 -16.52 -1.51
N ASP A 39 0.54 -17.67 -0.82
CA ASP A 39 -0.58 -18.10 0.03
C ASP A 39 -0.80 -17.17 1.22
N ILE A 40 0.30 -16.69 1.83
CA ILE A 40 0.23 -15.69 2.91
C ILE A 40 -0.37 -14.38 2.39
N LEU A 41 0.05 -13.91 1.23
CA LEU A 41 -0.50 -12.69 0.63
C LEU A 41 -1.99 -12.85 0.29
N CYS A 42 -2.39 -13.99 -0.28
CA CYS A 42 -3.78 -14.33 -0.54
C CYS A 42 -4.61 -14.36 0.74
N TYR A 43 -4.10 -15.00 1.80
CA TYR A 43 -4.75 -15.05 3.10
C TYR A 43 -4.95 -13.65 3.70
N LEU A 44 -3.90 -12.81 3.71
CA LEU A 44 -3.95 -11.44 4.21
C LEU A 44 -4.99 -10.61 3.43
N THR A 45 -4.99 -10.73 2.10
CA THR A 45 -5.93 -10.04 1.22
C THR A 45 -7.37 -10.47 1.50
N PHE A 46 -7.62 -11.78 1.59
CA PHE A 46 -8.94 -12.34 1.88
C PHE A 46 -9.48 -11.89 3.25
N GLU A 47 -8.66 -11.99 4.30
CA GLU A 47 -9.06 -11.55 5.65
C GLU A 47 -9.33 -10.04 5.69
N ALA A 48 -8.51 -9.22 5.04
CA ALA A 48 -8.72 -7.78 4.97
C ALA A 48 -10.01 -7.44 4.20
N PHE A 49 -10.26 -8.09 3.07
CA PHE A 49 -11.46 -7.88 2.27
C PHE A 49 -12.71 -8.24 3.07
N ARG A 50 -12.74 -9.43 3.64
CA ARG A 50 -13.84 -9.90 4.50
C ARG A 50 -14.11 -8.95 5.68
N LYS A 51 -13.07 -8.41 6.32
CA LYS A 51 -13.23 -7.47 7.43
C LYS A 51 -13.71 -6.09 6.97
N THR A 52 -13.36 -5.68 5.77
CA THR A 52 -13.85 -4.43 5.17
C THR A 52 -15.34 -4.54 4.85
N GLU A 53 -15.79 -5.66 4.27
CA GLU A 53 -17.22 -5.93 4.02
C GLU A 53 -18.02 -6.04 5.33
N GLU A 54 -17.48 -6.73 6.34
CA GLU A 54 -18.10 -6.80 7.67
C GLU A 54 -18.22 -5.41 8.33
N PHE A 55 -17.31 -4.51 8.06
CA PHE A 55 -17.35 -3.14 8.55
C PHE A 55 -18.45 -2.35 7.84
N GLU A 56 -18.55 -2.45 6.52
CA GLU A 56 -19.57 -1.78 5.72
C GLU A 56 -20.98 -2.25 6.11
N ALA A 57 -21.20 -3.58 6.16
CA ALA A 57 -22.53 -4.17 6.40
C ALA A 57 -23.09 -3.89 7.82
N LYS A 58 -22.25 -3.54 8.80
CA LYS A 58 -22.63 -3.46 10.22
C LYS A 58 -22.36 -2.10 10.85
N SER A 59 -22.44 -1.02 10.10
CA SER A 59 -22.24 0.36 10.61
C SER A 59 -23.24 0.76 11.72
N LEU A 60 -24.28 -0.04 11.97
CA LEU A 60 -25.36 0.20 12.93
C LEU A 60 -25.18 -0.50 14.29
N GLN A 61 -24.03 -1.14 14.59
CA GLN A 61 -23.85 -1.93 15.81
C GLN A 61 -23.06 -1.22 16.94
N THR A 62 -23.18 -1.79 18.16
CA THR A 62 -22.57 -1.30 19.42
C THR A 62 -21.09 -0.92 19.33
N SER A 63 -20.72 0.19 19.95
CA SER A 63 -19.40 0.84 19.95
C SER A 63 -18.22 -0.09 20.31
N ALA A 64 -18.39 -1.04 21.24
CA ALA A 64 -17.33 -1.97 21.65
C ALA A 64 -16.92 -2.97 20.55
N ASN A 65 -17.91 -3.51 19.83
CA ASN A 65 -17.67 -4.41 18.69
C ASN A 65 -17.00 -3.66 17.50
N LEU A 66 -17.33 -2.40 17.32
CA LEU A 66 -16.74 -1.55 16.29
C LEU A 66 -15.22 -1.36 16.52
N LYS A 67 -14.80 -1.03 17.76
CA LYS A 67 -13.36 -0.86 18.10
C LYS A 67 -12.56 -2.15 17.84
N LYS A 68 -13.09 -3.33 18.20
CA LYS A 68 -12.43 -4.62 17.96
C LYS A 68 -12.25 -4.90 16.47
N ARG A 69 -13.24 -4.56 15.63
CA ARG A 69 -13.18 -4.74 14.17
C ARG A 69 -12.19 -3.78 13.51
N LEU A 70 -12.23 -2.51 13.88
CA LEU A 70 -11.29 -1.51 13.38
C LEU A 70 -9.85 -1.88 13.72
N ARG A 71 -9.59 -2.36 14.94
CA ARG A 71 -8.26 -2.86 15.33
C ARG A 71 -7.80 -4.01 14.43
N ARG A 72 -8.67 -4.96 14.10
CA ARG A 72 -8.34 -6.08 13.21
C ARG A 72 -8.09 -5.64 11.78
N LEU A 73 -8.95 -4.75 11.26
CA LEU A 73 -8.78 -4.19 9.93
C LEU A 73 -7.44 -3.47 9.84
N ARG A 74 -7.07 -2.69 10.86
CA ARG A 74 -5.77 -2.03 10.94
C ARG A 74 -4.60 -3.01 10.94
N LEU A 75 -4.68 -4.11 11.72
CA LEU A 75 -3.63 -5.13 11.73
C LEU A 75 -3.46 -5.81 10.37
N ASN A 76 -4.56 -6.09 9.67
CA ASN A 76 -4.52 -6.66 8.32
C ASN A 76 -3.82 -5.71 7.33
N VAL A 77 -4.22 -4.44 7.31
CA VAL A 77 -3.60 -3.43 6.44
C VAL A 77 -2.11 -3.28 6.76
N SER A 78 -1.75 -3.23 8.05
CA SER A 78 -0.34 -3.16 8.45
C SER A 78 0.44 -4.39 8.00
N ALA A 79 -0.12 -5.60 8.10
CA ALA A 79 0.52 -6.82 7.63
C ALA A 79 0.72 -6.83 6.12
N ILE A 80 -0.28 -6.43 5.34
CA ILE A 80 -0.17 -6.30 3.87
C ILE A 80 0.88 -5.24 3.52
N ARG A 81 0.87 -4.08 4.19
CA ARG A 81 1.86 -3.02 3.97
C ARG A 81 3.28 -3.53 4.18
N GLU A 82 3.56 -4.17 5.30
CA GLU A 82 4.91 -4.71 5.59
C GLU A 82 5.29 -5.83 4.61
N TYR A 83 4.31 -6.63 4.16
CA TYR A 83 4.56 -7.64 3.13
C TYR A 83 4.99 -7.01 1.80
N LEU A 84 4.26 -6.00 1.33
CA LEU A 84 4.58 -5.29 0.08
C LEU A 84 5.90 -4.53 0.18
N LEU A 85 6.19 -3.87 1.32
CA LEU A 85 7.47 -3.19 1.56
C LEU A 85 8.64 -4.18 1.54
N ALA A 86 8.49 -5.34 2.18
CA ALA A 86 9.50 -6.40 2.14
C ALA A 86 9.69 -6.91 0.70
N LEU A 87 8.60 -7.16 -0.03
CA LEU A 87 8.66 -7.59 -1.42
C LEU A 87 9.40 -6.57 -2.29
N ASP A 88 9.10 -5.29 -2.15
CA ASP A 88 9.79 -4.21 -2.86
C ASP A 88 11.29 -4.19 -2.56
N LYS A 89 11.66 -4.28 -1.28
CA LYS A 89 13.06 -4.29 -0.86
C LYS A 89 13.83 -5.49 -1.42
N TYR A 90 13.30 -6.70 -1.27
CA TYR A 90 13.96 -7.92 -1.72
C TYR A 90 14.00 -8.02 -3.25
N SER A 91 12.96 -7.54 -3.94
CA SER A 91 12.97 -7.44 -5.41
C SER A 91 14.10 -6.55 -5.92
N ARG A 92 14.28 -5.37 -5.33
CA ARG A 92 15.37 -4.45 -5.72
C ARG A 92 16.77 -5.03 -5.44
N SER A 93 16.91 -5.83 -4.40
CA SER A 93 18.18 -6.46 -4.05
C SER A 93 18.56 -7.56 -5.06
N SER A 94 17.59 -8.33 -5.55
CA SER A 94 17.82 -9.34 -6.59
C SER A 94 18.35 -8.72 -7.89
N TYR A 95 17.87 -7.56 -8.30
CA TYR A 95 18.36 -6.88 -9.50
C TYR A 95 19.80 -6.35 -9.37
N LYS A 96 20.22 -5.93 -8.18
CA LYS A 96 21.59 -5.42 -7.96
C LYS A 96 22.65 -6.53 -7.97
N THR A 97 22.31 -7.75 -7.60
CA THR A 97 23.24 -8.90 -7.58
C THR A 97 23.58 -9.42 -8.98
N THR A 98 22.87 -9.00 -10.02
CA THR A 98 23.18 -9.37 -11.41
C THR A 98 24.46 -8.71 -11.93
N GLU A 99 24.94 -7.63 -11.31
CA GLU A 99 26.17 -6.90 -11.73
C GLU A 99 27.47 -7.52 -11.17
N HIS A 100 27.41 -8.42 -10.16
CA HIS A 100 28.56 -8.96 -9.48
C HIS A 100 28.71 -10.49 -9.54
N GLY A 101 28.67 -11.09 -10.74
CA GLY A 101 29.14 -12.45 -11.03
C GLY A 101 28.30 -13.65 -10.51
N PRO A 102 28.42 -14.83 -11.12
CA PRO A 102 27.49 -15.95 -10.98
C PRO A 102 27.69 -16.82 -9.73
N LEU A 103 28.59 -16.50 -8.78
CA LEU A 103 29.09 -17.44 -7.78
C LEU A 103 28.21 -17.59 -6.51
N CYS A 104 27.13 -16.84 -6.35
CA CYS A 104 26.28 -16.95 -5.15
C CYS A 104 24.78 -16.68 -5.41
N ARG A 105 24.25 -17.09 -6.56
CA ARG A 105 22.82 -16.94 -6.87
C ARG A 105 22.02 -18.03 -6.19
N ASP A 106 21.20 -17.66 -5.23
CA ASP A 106 20.13 -18.51 -4.69
C ASP A 106 18.95 -18.54 -5.69
N TYR A 107 19.13 -19.11 -6.89
CA TYR A 107 18.15 -19.15 -8.00
C TYR A 107 16.73 -19.51 -7.58
N LYS A 108 16.61 -20.44 -6.61
CA LYS A 108 15.32 -20.90 -6.11
C LYS A 108 14.50 -19.82 -5.39
N TYR A 109 15.16 -18.82 -4.83
CA TYR A 109 14.49 -17.74 -4.08
C TYR A 109 14.19 -16.54 -4.96
N GLU A 110 14.98 -16.33 -6.02
CA GLU A 110 14.66 -15.34 -7.07
C GLU A 110 13.41 -15.77 -7.83
N GLU A 111 13.23 -17.08 -8.06
CA GLU A 111 12.03 -17.66 -8.65
C GLU A 111 10.78 -17.38 -7.79
N ASN A 112 10.84 -17.52 -6.48
CA ASN A 112 9.72 -17.19 -5.58
C ASN A 112 9.32 -15.72 -5.65
N ILE A 113 10.29 -14.79 -5.67
CA ILE A 113 9.98 -13.35 -5.82
C ILE A 113 9.32 -13.08 -7.16
N SER A 114 9.88 -13.61 -8.24
CA SER A 114 9.32 -13.46 -9.60
C SER A 114 7.92 -14.05 -9.69
N GLN A 115 7.67 -15.17 -9.02
CA GLN A 115 6.35 -15.79 -8.94
C GLN A 115 5.36 -14.88 -8.20
N ILE A 116 5.73 -14.33 -7.04
CA ILE A 116 4.86 -13.40 -6.29
C ILE A 116 4.58 -12.15 -7.14
N GLN A 117 5.58 -11.60 -7.82
CA GLN A 117 5.41 -10.42 -8.69
C GLN A 117 4.46 -10.71 -9.86
N SER A 118 4.58 -11.86 -10.51
CA SER A 118 3.65 -12.27 -11.57
C SER A 118 2.22 -12.42 -11.05
N TYR A 119 2.08 -12.96 -9.83
CA TYR A 119 0.79 -13.09 -9.16
C TYR A 119 0.14 -11.74 -8.84
N LEU A 120 0.92 -10.72 -8.48
CA LEU A 120 0.36 -9.37 -8.19
C LEU A 120 -0.43 -8.81 -9.37
N GLN A 121 0.00 -9.07 -10.61
CA GLN A 121 -0.70 -8.60 -11.81
C GLN A 121 -2.09 -9.23 -11.97
N VAL A 122 -2.28 -10.46 -11.53
CA VAL A 122 -3.56 -11.17 -11.60
C VAL A 122 -4.40 -11.06 -10.33
N MET A 123 -3.84 -10.57 -9.21
CA MET A 123 -4.55 -10.40 -7.93
C MET A 123 -5.52 -9.21 -7.95
N HIS A 124 -6.62 -9.35 -8.68
CA HIS A 124 -7.66 -8.33 -8.75
C HIS A 124 -8.18 -7.91 -7.37
N ASN A 125 -8.38 -8.88 -6.47
CA ASN A 125 -8.92 -8.63 -5.13
C ASN A 125 -8.02 -7.72 -4.29
N LEU A 126 -6.68 -7.82 -4.39
CA LEU A 126 -5.78 -6.95 -3.66
C LEU A 126 -5.90 -5.48 -4.14
N ARG A 127 -6.01 -5.28 -5.44
CA ARG A 127 -6.21 -3.95 -6.02
C ARG A 127 -7.55 -3.35 -5.63
N GLN A 128 -8.61 -4.14 -5.68
CA GLN A 128 -9.96 -3.71 -5.27
C GLN A 128 -10.05 -3.42 -3.78
N LEU A 129 -9.30 -4.16 -2.95
CA LEU A 129 -9.25 -3.94 -1.51
C LEU A 129 -8.85 -2.50 -1.16
N PHE A 130 -7.76 -1.98 -1.76
CA PHE A 130 -7.30 -0.61 -1.47
C PHE A 130 -8.28 0.46 -1.96
N LEU A 131 -8.88 0.26 -3.13
CA LEU A 131 -9.94 1.16 -3.62
C LEU A 131 -11.14 1.17 -2.68
N LEU A 132 -11.57 -0.01 -2.20
CA LEU A 132 -12.67 -0.13 -1.27
C LEU A 132 -12.35 0.53 0.07
N GLN A 133 -11.16 0.29 0.62
CA GLN A 133 -10.74 0.88 1.89
C GLN A 133 -10.65 2.42 1.83
N LEU A 134 -10.16 2.97 0.72
CA LEU A 134 -10.14 4.43 0.50
C LEU A 134 -11.56 5.01 0.38
N ARG A 135 -12.47 4.33 -0.32
CA ARG A 135 -13.88 4.76 -0.45
C ARG A 135 -14.60 4.74 0.90
N LEU A 136 -14.43 3.67 1.67
CA LEU A 136 -15.11 3.44 2.95
C LEU A 136 -14.43 4.14 4.14
N PHE A 137 -13.29 4.79 3.92
CA PHE A 137 -12.61 5.50 5.01
C PHE A 137 -13.52 6.57 5.64
N ASN A 138 -13.61 6.52 6.98
CA ASN A 138 -14.38 7.46 7.76
C ASN A 138 -13.51 8.02 8.91
N SER A 139 -13.18 9.31 8.82
CA SER A 139 -12.33 10.02 9.79
C SER A 139 -12.91 10.08 11.20
N SER A 140 -14.24 9.92 11.38
CA SER A 140 -14.86 9.89 12.71
C SER A 140 -14.63 8.56 13.46
N THR A 141 -14.32 7.48 12.75
CA THR A 141 -14.18 6.12 13.32
C THR A 141 -12.80 5.51 13.10
N GLN A 142 -12.13 5.88 12.03
CA GLN A 142 -10.82 5.36 11.64
C GLN A 142 -9.72 6.40 11.86
N SER A 143 -8.57 5.94 12.33
CA SER A 143 -7.44 6.84 12.58
C SER A 143 -6.77 7.29 11.28
N ARG A 144 -6.17 8.47 11.32
CA ARG A 144 -5.34 8.98 10.24
C ARG A 144 -4.18 8.05 9.89
N GLN A 145 -3.56 7.43 10.90
CA GLN A 145 -2.50 6.43 10.68
C GLN A 145 -3.00 5.27 9.82
N TYR A 146 -4.24 4.83 9.99
CA TYR A 146 -4.83 3.80 9.13
C TYR A 146 -4.91 4.27 7.67
N LEU A 147 -5.34 5.51 7.43
CA LEU A 147 -5.37 6.07 6.08
C LEU A 147 -3.96 6.13 5.46
N CYS A 148 -2.97 6.59 6.21
CA CYS A 148 -1.57 6.61 5.77
C CYS A 148 -1.05 5.20 5.46
N ASP A 149 -1.42 4.19 6.26
CA ASP A 149 -1.06 2.80 6.03
C ASP A 149 -1.67 2.25 4.72
N VAL A 150 -2.94 2.59 4.44
CA VAL A 150 -3.62 2.22 3.18
C VAL A 150 -2.97 2.90 1.98
N ILE A 151 -2.71 4.21 2.06
CA ILE A 151 -2.05 4.99 1.00
C ILE A 151 -0.66 4.43 0.72
N THR A 152 0.13 4.17 1.77
CA THR A 152 1.48 3.60 1.64
C THR A 152 1.45 2.21 1.00
N ALA A 153 0.56 1.33 1.46
CA ALA A 153 0.45 -0.02 0.92
C ALA A 153 0.03 0.00 -0.57
N ASN A 154 -0.92 0.86 -0.92
CA ASN A 154 -1.34 1.05 -2.31
C ASN A 154 -0.21 1.60 -3.19
N HIS A 155 0.55 2.58 -2.71
CA HIS A 155 1.69 3.14 -3.43
C HIS A 155 2.76 2.06 -3.72
N VAL A 156 3.12 1.25 -2.71
CA VAL A 156 4.11 0.18 -2.91
C VAL A 156 3.58 -0.88 -3.87
N LEU A 157 2.27 -1.20 -3.82
CA LEU A 157 1.65 -2.08 -4.81
C LEU A 157 1.77 -1.52 -6.23
N LEU A 158 1.49 -0.23 -6.43
CA LEU A 158 1.65 0.44 -7.73
C LEU A 158 3.09 0.34 -8.26
N LEU A 159 4.09 0.65 -7.42
CA LEU A 159 5.51 0.52 -7.79
C LEU A 159 5.89 -0.91 -8.20
N LEU A 160 5.34 -1.92 -7.53
CA LEU A 160 5.57 -3.32 -7.87
C LEU A 160 4.89 -3.70 -9.19
N LEU A 161 3.68 -3.20 -9.45
CA LEU A 161 2.93 -3.43 -10.68
C LEU A 161 3.58 -2.75 -11.89
N GLU A 162 4.03 -1.50 -11.77
CA GLU A 162 4.76 -0.75 -12.81
C GLU A 162 6.05 -1.48 -13.21
N ARG A 163 6.79 -1.99 -12.22
CA ARG A 163 7.98 -2.79 -12.50
C ARG A 163 7.64 -4.10 -13.21
N ALA A 164 6.60 -4.79 -12.77
CA ALA A 164 6.17 -6.03 -13.39
C ALA A 164 5.72 -5.82 -14.83
N GLU A 165 5.00 -4.72 -15.13
CA GLU A 165 4.61 -4.32 -16.48
C GLU A 165 5.83 -4.02 -17.35
N SER A 166 6.82 -3.29 -16.83
CA SER A 166 8.06 -2.96 -17.56
C SER A 166 8.89 -4.20 -17.93
N HIS A 167 8.80 -5.28 -17.14
CA HIS A 167 9.53 -6.52 -17.40
C HIS A 167 8.76 -7.54 -18.25
N SER A 168 7.44 -7.38 -18.38
CA SER A 168 6.56 -8.27 -19.15
C SER A 168 5.58 -7.45 -19.99
N PRO A 169 6.03 -6.87 -21.12
CA PRO A 169 5.20 -6.04 -21.98
C PRO A 169 3.98 -6.76 -22.57
N SER A 170 3.98 -8.09 -22.56
CA SER A 170 2.87 -8.95 -23.00
C SER A 170 1.80 -9.17 -21.90
N SER A 171 1.97 -8.59 -20.72
CA SER A 171 0.98 -8.63 -19.65
C SER A 171 -0.31 -7.93 -20.08
N SER A 172 -1.46 -8.54 -19.79
CA SER A 172 -2.77 -7.95 -20.01
C SER A 172 -3.14 -6.88 -18.97
N PHE A 173 -2.28 -6.63 -18.00
CA PHE A 173 -2.51 -5.64 -16.95
C PHE A 173 -1.96 -4.27 -17.37
N ASP A 174 -2.83 -3.27 -17.30
CA ASP A 174 -2.53 -1.87 -17.62
C ASP A 174 -2.63 -1.03 -16.32
N VAL A 175 -1.48 -0.51 -15.86
CA VAL A 175 -1.39 0.37 -14.67
C VAL A 175 -2.21 1.65 -14.88
N CYS A 176 -2.21 2.24 -16.08
CA CYS A 176 -2.99 3.44 -16.36
C CYS A 176 -4.49 3.20 -16.18
N GLN A 177 -5.00 2.04 -16.59
CA GLN A 177 -6.39 1.68 -16.36
C GLN A 177 -6.70 1.52 -14.87
N TYR A 178 -5.77 0.96 -14.10
CA TYR A 178 -5.95 0.86 -12.64
C TYR A 178 -5.95 2.25 -11.99
N LEU A 179 -5.04 3.14 -12.38
CA LEU A 179 -4.96 4.51 -11.87
C LEU A 179 -6.23 5.33 -12.12
N LYS A 180 -6.95 5.10 -13.22
CA LYS A 180 -8.24 5.77 -13.50
C LYS A 180 -9.29 5.56 -12.40
N HIS A 181 -9.24 4.43 -11.67
CA HIS A 181 -10.15 4.18 -10.55
C HIS A 181 -9.94 5.12 -9.36
N PHE A 182 -8.78 5.77 -9.26
CA PHE A 182 -8.48 6.75 -8.22
C PHE A 182 -8.99 8.15 -8.55
N CYS A 183 -9.33 8.44 -9.81
CA CYS A 183 -9.85 9.71 -10.27
C CYS A 183 -11.31 9.97 -9.84
N THR A 184 -11.63 9.70 -8.59
CA THR A 184 -12.95 9.97 -8.01
C THR A 184 -12.83 10.97 -6.88
N LYS A 185 -13.80 11.90 -6.77
CA LYS A 185 -13.82 12.93 -5.72
C LYS A 185 -13.67 12.32 -4.32
N THR A 186 -14.33 11.18 -4.07
CA THR A 186 -14.24 10.47 -2.78
C THR A 186 -12.82 10.02 -2.46
N ILE A 187 -12.13 9.35 -3.39
CA ILE A 187 -10.76 8.86 -3.15
C ILE A 187 -9.80 10.04 -3.05
N LEU A 188 -9.90 11.02 -3.94
CA LEU A 188 -9.05 12.21 -3.93
C LEU A 188 -9.19 12.99 -2.62
N SER A 189 -10.40 13.13 -2.08
CA SER A 189 -10.58 13.78 -0.77
C SER A 189 -9.84 13.04 0.36
N ARG A 190 -9.61 11.71 0.26
CA ARG A 190 -8.80 10.96 1.25
C ARG A 190 -7.33 11.30 1.13
N TYR A 191 -6.81 11.42 -0.09
CA TYR A 191 -5.44 11.90 -0.31
C TYR A 191 -5.29 13.35 0.18
N GLY A 192 -6.27 14.21 -0.08
CA GLY A 192 -6.30 15.58 0.44
C GLY A 192 -6.29 15.62 1.99
N THR A 193 -7.14 14.80 2.63
CA THR A 193 -7.16 14.67 4.11
C THR A 193 -5.80 14.20 4.66
N ALA A 194 -5.15 13.25 3.99
CA ALA A 194 -3.81 12.82 4.41
C ALA A 194 -2.77 13.93 4.19
N LEU A 195 -2.89 14.71 3.12
CA LEU A 195 -1.98 15.81 2.80
C LEU A 195 -2.08 16.99 3.77
N GLU A 196 -3.22 17.20 4.43
CA GLU A 196 -3.37 18.29 5.43
C GLU A 196 -2.32 18.22 6.54
N ASP A 197 -1.81 17.02 6.85
CA ASP A 197 -0.77 16.77 7.88
C ASP A 197 0.62 16.54 7.28
N PHE A 198 0.91 17.10 6.11
CA PHE A 198 2.20 16.92 5.44
C PHE A 198 3.43 17.19 6.33
N MET A 199 3.29 18.08 7.34
CA MET A 199 4.33 18.38 8.32
C MET A 199 4.68 17.21 9.24
N THR A 200 3.70 16.37 9.54
CA THR A 200 3.80 15.30 10.55
C THR A 200 3.76 13.89 9.96
N ASN A 201 3.37 13.74 8.70
CA ASN A 201 3.29 12.44 8.02
C ASN A 201 4.63 11.71 7.86
N GLY A 202 5.76 12.44 7.85
CA GLY A 202 7.05 11.93 7.42
C GLY A 202 7.21 11.90 5.89
N HIS A 203 8.48 11.89 5.44
CA HIS A 203 8.80 12.04 4.02
C HIS A 203 8.18 10.96 3.15
N PHE A 204 8.25 9.68 3.56
CA PHE A 204 7.79 8.58 2.74
C PHE A 204 6.27 8.62 2.48
N VAL A 205 5.47 8.97 3.48
CA VAL A 205 4.02 9.10 3.30
C VAL A 205 3.69 10.26 2.35
N ASN A 206 4.41 11.37 2.49
CA ASN A 206 4.25 12.51 1.59
C ASN A 206 4.65 12.12 0.15
N ASP A 207 5.76 11.41 -0.04
CA ASP A 207 6.18 10.89 -1.35
C ASP A 207 5.08 10.02 -1.97
N CYS A 208 4.44 9.13 -1.18
CA CYS A 208 3.31 8.31 -1.65
C CYS A 208 2.12 9.15 -2.14
N ILE A 209 1.79 10.21 -1.38
CA ILE A 209 0.70 11.12 -1.75
C ILE A 209 1.04 11.86 -3.03
N PHE A 210 2.21 12.51 -3.10
CA PHE A 210 2.61 13.29 -4.26
C PHE A 210 2.76 12.45 -5.52
N THR A 211 3.27 11.22 -5.43
CA THR A 211 3.34 10.30 -6.57
C THR A 211 1.95 10.03 -7.13
N MET A 212 0.94 9.76 -6.28
CA MET A 212 -0.43 9.58 -6.76
C MET A 212 -0.99 10.85 -7.41
N LEU A 213 -0.74 12.03 -6.84
CA LEU A 213 -1.18 13.29 -7.44
C LEU A 213 -0.49 13.55 -8.78
N HIS A 214 0.79 13.20 -8.92
CA HIS A 214 1.52 13.25 -10.18
C HIS A 214 0.90 12.31 -11.24
N HIS A 215 0.64 11.06 -10.89
CA HIS A 215 -0.04 10.14 -11.81
C HIS A 215 -1.38 10.69 -12.30
N ILE A 216 -2.17 11.30 -11.43
CA ILE A 216 -3.47 11.85 -11.80
C ILE A 216 -3.31 13.12 -12.64
N GLY A 217 -2.45 14.05 -12.22
CA GLY A 217 -2.27 15.34 -12.89
C GLY A 217 -1.53 15.23 -14.22
N CYS A 218 -0.43 14.46 -14.26
CA CYS A 218 0.47 14.38 -15.38
C CYS A 218 0.21 13.16 -16.26
N ASP A 219 0.27 11.93 -15.71
CA ASP A 219 0.20 10.72 -16.51
C ASP A 219 -1.20 10.48 -17.08
N LEU A 220 -2.24 10.79 -16.29
CA LEU A 220 -3.63 10.70 -16.75
C LEU A 220 -4.18 12.01 -17.35
N GLY A 221 -3.40 13.10 -17.31
CA GLY A 221 -3.79 14.40 -17.86
C GLY A 221 -5.02 15.01 -17.19
N ARG A 222 -5.22 14.80 -15.88
CA ARG A 222 -6.38 15.28 -15.12
C ARG A 222 -6.00 16.25 -13.99
N PRO A 223 -5.28 17.36 -14.28
CA PRO A 223 -4.95 18.37 -13.28
C PRO A 223 -6.20 19.07 -12.71
N ASP A 224 -7.30 19.09 -13.46
CA ASP A 224 -8.61 19.62 -13.03
C ASP A 224 -9.07 19.01 -11.70
N LEU A 225 -8.81 17.73 -11.47
CA LEU A 225 -9.18 17.03 -10.24
C LEU A 225 -8.36 17.45 -9.01
N LEU A 226 -7.21 18.09 -9.20
CA LEU A 226 -6.34 18.56 -8.14
C LEU A 226 -6.62 20.04 -7.74
N CYS A 227 -7.55 20.70 -8.42
CA CYS A 227 -7.98 22.06 -8.11
C CYS A 227 -9.05 22.12 -7.02
N ASP A 228 -9.24 21.04 -6.23
CA ASP A 228 -10.14 21.04 -5.08
C ASP A 228 -9.56 21.88 -3.93
N GLU A 229 -10.43 22.52 -3.14
CA GLU A 229 -10.06 23.43 -2.05
C GLU A 229 -9.08 22.80 -1.06
N VAL A 230 -9.21 21.51 -0.76
CA VAL A 230 -8.36 20.78 0.20
C VAL A 230 -6.91 20.74 -0.29
N PHE A 231 -6.70 20.45 -1.57
CA PHE A 231 -5.38 20.44 -2.17
C PHE A 231 -4.78 21.84 -2.25
N LEU A 232 -5.56 22.81 -2.75
CA LEU A 232 -5.10 24.21 -2.88
C LEU A 232 -4.71 24.81 -1.55
N ARG A 233 -5.48 24.52 -0.49
CA ARG A 233 -5.15 24.95 0.88
C ARG A 233 -3.85 24.32 1.37
N SER A 234 -3.65 23.03 1.14
CA SER A 234 -2.43 22.33 1.54
C SER A 234 -1.21 22.84 0.77
N PHE A 235 -1.33 23.04 -0.54
CA PHE A 235 -0.27 23.60 -1.37
C PHE A 235 0.10 25.03 -0.97
N SER A 236 -0.90 25.87 -0.66
CA SER A 236 -0.66 27.24 -0.15
C SER A 236 0.12 27.22 1.16
N LYS A 237 -0.24 26.35 2.11
CA LYS A 237 0.50 26.20 3.37
C LYS A 237 1.95 25.73 3.14
N MET A 238 2.18 24.83 2.18
CA MET A 238 3.53 24.36 1.83
C MET A 238 4.38 25.49 1.26
N LEU A 239 3.82 26.30 0.37
CA LEU A 239 4.50 27.45 -0.24
C LEU A 239 4.88 28.50 0.81
N MET A 240 3.95 28.84 1.72
CA MET A 240 4.21 29.79 2.79
C MET A 240 5.20 29.28 3.83
N GLY A 241 5.24 27.96 4.07
CA GLY A 241 6.13 27.31 5.04
C GLY A 241 7.55 27.06 4.54
N GLY A 242 7.91 27.52 3.33
CA GLY A 242 9.24 27.32 2.76
C GLY A 242 9.60 25.85 2.49
N PHE A 243 8.58 24.99 2.35
CA PHE A 243 8.79 23.56 2.08
C PHE A 243 9.43 23.36 0.71
N HIS A 244 10.40 22.46 0.68
CA HIS A 244 11.32 22.22 -0.42
C HIS A 244 10.63 22.08 -1.79
N VAL A 245 11.15 22.80 -2.76
CA VAL A 245 10.91 22.76 -4.21
C VAL A 245 10.78 21.35 -4.82
N ARG A 246 11.24 20.30 -4.11
CA ARG A 246 11.19 18.90 -4.56
C ARG A 246 9.78 18.42 -4.89
N TYR A 247 8.80 18.73 -4.05
CA TYR A 247 7.42 18.27 -4.26
C TYR A 247 6.71 19.04 -5.36
N PHE A 248 7.04 20.33 -5.56
CA PHE A 248 6.48 21.12 -6.64
C PHE A 248 7.02 20.70 -8.02
N LYS A 249 8.27 20.21 -8.10
CA LYS A 249 8.83 19.64 -9.34
C LYS A 249 8.18 18.33 -9.78
N MET A 250 7.44 17.69 -8.91
CA MET A 250 6.68 16.47 -9.23
C MET A 250 5.26 16.79 -9.73
N LEU A 251 4.80 18.03 -9.62
CA LEU A 251 3.45 18.46 -10.03
C LEU A 251 3.46 19.35 -11.28
N ILE A 252 4.65 19.73 -11.78
CA ILE A 252 4.90 20.46 -13.01
C ILE A 252 5.57 19.54 -14.03
#